data_02af0fcdb409218d0c53ea750b05d60a
#
_entry.id   02af0fcdb409218d0c53ea750b05d60a
#
_cell.length_a   1.000
_cell.length_b   1.000
_cell.length_c   1.000
_cell.angle_alpha   90.00
_cell.angle_beta   90.00
_cell.angle_gamma   90.00
#
_symmetry.space_group_name_H-M   'P 1'
#
loop_
_entity.id
_entity.type
_entity.pdbx_description
1 polymer ?
#
loop_
_entity_poly.entity_id
_entity_poly.type
_entity_poly.pdbx_seq_one_letter_code
_entity_poly.pdbx_strand_id
1 'polypeptide(L)'
;MSDKLKSALKWGVIGSAASAVLGLLFFILNVASDSSLKYVSFAFMIGVIIAGCYEYRDTILGGFVGFKKLLGYAMLVVLVYALVSSVWAVCYVEFIDTGLVNEILLKTELDMEAQGASEKIIKQTLTVTKKMMLPHFFFLTSTLSLLFIGLIISLPASAALKKEKPEELIIEEKLSE
;
A
#
# COMPACT_ATOMS: atom_id res chain seq x y z
N MET A 1 1.49 -7.23 -23.55
CA MET A 1 1.70 -6.69 -22.19
C MET A 1 3.08 -7.09 -21.76
N SER A 2 3.94 -6.16 -21.33
CA SER A 2 5.32 -6.48 -20.96
C SER A 2 5.37 -7.37 -19.72
N ASP A 3 6.38 -8.24 -19.59
CA ASP A 3 6.52 -9.14 -18.44
C ASP A 3 6.69 -8.37 -17.14
N LYS A 4 7.32 -7.19 -17.19
CA LYS A 4 7.34 -6.22 -16.09
C LYS A 4 5.94 -5.89 -15.56
N LEU A 5 4.99 -5.58 -16.45
CA LEU A 5 3.63 -5.19 -16.06
C LEU A 5 2.84 -6.40 -15.55
N LYS A 6 2.99 -7.58 -16.17
CA LYS A 6 2.35 -8.81 -15.68
C LYS A 6 2.79 -9.17 -14.27
N SER A 7 4.09 -9.09 -13.99
CA SER A 7 4.65 -9.35 -12.66
C SER A 7 4.17 -8.31 -11.64
N ALA A 8 4.15 -7.02 -11.99
CA ALA A 8 3.66 -5.98 -11.09
C ALA A 8 2.17 -6.15 -10.76
N LEU A 9 1.34 -6.49 -11.76
CA LEU A 9 -0.07 -6.80 -11.57
C LEU A 9 -0.25 -8.02 -10.65
N LYS A 10 0.49 -9.11 -10.91
CA LYS A 10 0.44 -10.34 -10.11
C LYS A 10 0.72 -10.02 -8.63
N TRP A 11 1.84 -9.38 -8.32
CA TRP A 11 2.23 -9.11 -6.94
C TRP A 11 1.34 -8.07 -6.26
N GLY A 12 0.94 -7.02 -6.98
CA GLY A 12 0.01 -6.01 -6.46
C GLY A 12 -1.36 -6.60 -6.10
N VAL A 13 -1.92 -7.46 -6.97
CA VAL A 13 -3.21 -8.12 -6.71
C VAL A 13 -3.10 -9.17 -5.60
N ILE A 14 -2.04 -9.99 -5.59
CA ILE A 14 -1.83 -10.98 -4.50
C ILE A 14 -1.76 -10.27 -3.14
N GLY A 15 -0.97 -9.19 -3.04
CA GLY A 15 -0.82 -8.47 -1.80
C GLY A 15 -2.11 -7.81 -1.32
N SER A 16 -2.84 -7.16 -2.24
CA SER A 16 -4.12 -6.52 -1.91
C SER A 16 -5.19 -7.56 -1.51
N ALA A 17 -5.26 -8.69 -2.20
CA ALA A 17 -6.17 -9.77 -1.85
C ALA A 17 -5.85 -10.38 -0.47
N ALA A 18 -4.58 -10.62 -0.17
CA ALA A 18 -4.15 -11.09 1.14
C ALA A 18 -4.52 -10.10 2.26
N SER A 19 -4.30 -8.80 2.03
CA SER A 19 -4.69 -7.76 2.99
C SER A 19 -6.21 -7.66 3.15
N ALA A 20 -6.98 -7.86 2.09
CA ALA A 20 -8.44 -7.87 2.12
C ALA A 20 -8.98 -9.04 2.96
N VAL A 21 -8.45 -10.25 2.73
CA VAL A 21 -8.80 -11.44 3.52
C VAL A 21 -8.46 -11.24 4.99
N LEU A 22 -7.30 -10.67 5.29
CA LEU A 22 -6.91 -10.38 6.67
C LEU A 22 -7.86 -9.37 7.33
N GLY A 23 -8.24 -8.32 6.61
CA GLY A 23 -9.22 -7.32 7.10
C GLY A 23 -10.58 -7.95 7.41
N LEU A 24 -11.07 -8.87 6.56
CA LEU A 24 -12.29 -9.63 6.82
C LEU A 24 -12.17 -10.53 8.06
N LEU A 25 -11.04 -11.21 8.22
CA LEU A 25 -10.80 -12.02 9.41
C LEU A 25 -10.83 -11.18 10.68
N PHE A 26 -10.22 -10.01 10.69
CA PHE A 26 -10.25 -9.10 11.83
C PHE A 26 -11.66 -8.60 12.15
N PHE A 27 -12.47 -8.34 11.12
CA PHE A 27 -13.87 -7.97 11.29
C PHE A 27 -14.68 -9.11 11.91
N ILE A 28 -14.57 -10.33 11.38
CA ILE A 28 -15.30 -11.52 11.89
C ILE A 28 -14.89 -11.84 13.33
N LEU A 29 -13.61 -11.70 13.67
CA LEU A 29 -13.10 -11.94 15.01
C LEU A 29 -13.37 -10.79 16.00
N ASN A 30 -13.99 -9.71 15.51
CA ASN A 30 -14.29 -8.50 16.30
C ASN A 30 -13.05 -7.85 16.95
N VAL A 31 -11.90 -7.96 16.30
CA VAL A 31 -10.61 -7.39 16.73
C VAL A 31 -10.14 -6.24 15.84
N ALA A 32 -11.00 -5.77 14.95
CA ALA A 32 -10.69 -4.70 13.98
C ALA A 32 -10.28 -3.38 14.65
N SER A 33 -10.74 -3.12 15.89
CA SER A 33 -10.41 -1.91 16.65
C SER A 33 -9.04 -1.95 17.33
N ASP A 34 -8.34 -3.11 17.35
CA ASP A 34 -7.01 -3.22 17.95
C ASP A 34 -5.96 -2.52 17.08
N SER A 35 -5.32 -1.51 17.65
CA SER A 35 -4.31 -0.69 16.96
C SER A 35 -3.10 -1.50 16.48
N SER A 36 -2.76 -2.59 17.16
CA SER A 36 -1.59 -3.43 16.85
C SER A 36 -1.76 -4.20 15.55
N LEU A 37 -2.99 -4.58 15.21
CA LEU A 37 -3.29 -5.40 14.03
C LEU A 37 -3.19 -4.63 12.70
N LYS A 38 -3.29 -3.30 12.75
CA LYS A 38 -3.10 -2.44 11.57
C LYS A 38 -1.72 -2.62 10.93
N TYR A 39 -0.69 -2.88 11.75
CA TYR A 39 0.67 -3.06 11.26
C TYR A 39 0.87 -4.36 10.48
N VAL A 40 0.04 -5.38 10.72
CA VAL A 40 0.12 -6.66 9.99
C VAL A 40 -0.19 -6.47 8.49
N SER A 41 -1.15 -5.61 8.15
CA SER A 41 -1.46 -5.30 6.75
C SER A 41 -0.28 -4.65 6.01
N PHE A 42 0.53 -3.83 6.70
CA PHE A 42 1.75 -3.26 6.11
C PHE A 42 2.82 -4.32 5.87
N ALA A 43 2.90 -5.37 6.68
CA ALA A 43 3.83 -6.46 6.47
C ALA A 43 3.56 -7.18 5.13
N PHE A 44 2.30 -7.34 4.74
CA PHE A 44 1.96 -7.89 3.41
C PHE A 44 2.42 -6.98 2.27
N MET A 45 2.25 -5.68 2.40
CA MET A 45 2.73 -4.73 1.39
C MET A 45 4.25 -4.78 1.26
N ILE A 46 4.98 -4.82 2.37
CA ILE A 46 6.45 -4.99 2.38
C ILE A 46 6.82 -6.30 1.69
N GLY A 47 6.16 -7.40 2.07
CA GLY A 47 6.40 -8.74 1.51
C GLY A 47 6.24 -8.79 -0.01
N VAL A 48 5.15 -8.22 -0.56
CA VAL A 48 4.92 -8.24 -2.02
C VAL A 48 5.84 -7.30 -2.78
N ILE A 49 6.25 -6.17 -2.20
CA ILE A 49 7.26 -5.29 -2.80
C ILE A 49 8.59 -6.05 -2.92
N ILE A 50 9.05 -6.68 -1.84
CA ILE A 50 10.31 -7.44 -1.80
C ILE A 50 10.23 -8.62 -2.77
N ALA A 51 9.19 -9.45 -2.70
CA ALA A 51 9.02 -10.62 -3.56
C ALA A 51 8.93 -10.24 -5.05
N GLY A 52 8.18 -9.19 -5.36
CA GLY A 52 8.10 -8.66 -6.72
C GLY A 52 9.44 -8.14 -7.23
N CYS A 53 10.20 -7.41 -6.41
CA CYS A 53 11.53 -6.92 -6.76
C CYS A 53 12.52 -8.08 -7.01
N TYR A 54 12.46 -9.14 -6.23
CA TYR A 54 13.27 -10.35 -6.46
C TYR A 54 12.91 -11.01 -7.79
N GLU A 55 11.62 -11.26 -8.06
CA GLU A 55 11.19 -11.85 -9.32
C GLU A 55 11.60 -10.99 -10.52
N TYR A 56 11.39 -9.66 -10.42
CA TYR A 56 11.76 -8.74 -11.49
C TYR A 56 13.25 -8.74 -11.78
N ARG A 57 14.10 -8.72 -10.72
CA ARG A 57 15.55 -8.76 -10.85
C ARG A 57 16.03 -10.09 -11.41
N ASP A 58 15.64 -11.20 -10.77
CA ASP A 58 16.27 -12.50 -11.00
C ASP A 58 15.66 -13.23 -12.20
N THR A 59 14.33 -13.17 -12.37
CA THR A 59 13.64 -13.92 -13.43
C THR A 59 13.48 -13.10 -14.71
N ILE A 60 13.17 -11.79 -14.60
CA ILE A 60 12.86 -10.99 -15.79
C ILE A 60 14.10 -10.29 -16.33
N LEU A 61 15.05 -9.89 -15.48
CA LEU A 61 16.24 -9.14 -15.87
C LEU A 61 17.55 -9.96 -15.79
N GLY A 62 17.48 -11.26 -15.49
CA GLY A 62 18.66 -12.12 -15.47
C GLY A 62 19.64 -11.83 -14.32
N GLY A 63 19.17 -11.31 -13.20
CA GLY A 63 19.93 -11.17 -11.95
C GLY A 63 20.54 -9.81 -11.69
N PHE A 64 20.52 -8.88 -12.65
CA PHE A 64 21.12 -7.55 -12.49
C PHE A 64 20.12 -6.43 -12.73
N VAL A 65 20.06 -5.45 -11.82
CA VAL A 65 19.21 -4.27 -11.94
C VAL A 65 19.73 -3.11 -11.13
N GLY A 66 19.80 -1.93 -11.74
CA GLY A 66 20.14 -0.68 -11.05
C GLY A 66 18.96 -0.15 -10.20
N PHE A 67 19.29 0.66 -9.19
CA PHE A 67 18.35 1.23 -8.23
C PHE A 67 17.12 1.90 -8.89
N LYS A 68 17.33 2.82 -9.83
CA LYS A 68 16.23 3.57 -10.47
C LYS A 68 15.22 2.66 -11.18
N LYS A 69 15.73 1.63 -11.88
CA LYS A 69 14.88 0.68 -12.62
C LYS A 69 14.09 -0.20 -11.66
N LEU A 70 14.70 -0.62 -10.55
CA LEU A 70 14.07 -1.43 -9.52
C LEU A 70 13.02 -0.61 -8.74
N LEU A 71 13.34 0.63 -8.36
CA LEU A 71 12.40 1.54 -7.71
C LEU A 71 11.18 1.81 -8.59
N GLY A 72 11.39 2.05 -9.89
CA GLY A 72 10.27 2.24 -10.83
C GLY A 72 9.40 0.99 -10.99
N TYR A 73 9.96 -0.21 -10.83
CA TYR A 73 9.19 -1.45 -10.77
C TYR A 73 8.42 -1.58 -9.43
N ALA A 74 9.08 -1.36 -8.31
CA ALA A 74 8.46 -1.39 -6.98
C ALA A 74 7.25 -0.44 -6.91
N MET A 75 7.38 0.77 -7.45
CA MET A 75 6.28 1.74 -7.52
C MET A 75 5.12 1.28 -8.40
N LEU A 76 5.36 0.48 -9.45
CA LEU A 76 4.27 -0.15 -10.21
C LEU A 76 3.52 -1.19 -9.38
N VAL A 77 4.23 -2.01 -8.60
CA VAL A 77 3.61 -2.96 -7.66
C VAL A 77 2.75 -2.22 -6.64
N VAL A 78 3.31 -1.16 -6.04
CA VAL A 78 2.62 -0.30 -5.07
C VAL A 78 1.37 0.35 -5.68
N LEU A 79 1.45 0.85 -6.92
CA LEU A 79 0.31 1.46 -7.61
C LEU A 79 -0.85 0.46 -7.77
N VAL A 80 -0.55 -0.74 -8.22
CA VAL A 80 -1.57 -1.79 -8.37
C VAL A 80 -2.15 -2.17 -7.02
N TYR A 81 -1.29 -2.39 -6.03
CA TYR A 81 -1.71 -2.67 -4.66
C TYR A 81 -2.63 -1.57 -4.10
N ALA A 82 -2.23 -0.31 -4.24
CA ALA A 82 -2.98 0.83 -3.73
C ALA A 82 -4.36 0.96 -4.39
N LEU A 83 -4.44 0.84 -5.72
CA LEU A 83 -5.70 0.93 -6.45
C LEU A 83 -6.67 -0.19 -6.03
N VAL A 84 -6.22 -1.44 -6.02
CA VAL A 84 -7.08 -2.59 -5.66
C VAL A 84 -7.49 -2.52 -4.19
N SER A 85 -6.55 -2.19 -3.29
CA SER A 85 -6.85 -2.05 -1.86
C SER A 85 -7.81 -0.89 -1.57
N SER A 86 -7.70 0.22 -2.30
CA SER A 86 -8.61 1.36 -2.10
C SER A 86 -10.02 1.08 -2.60
N VAL A 87 -10.16 0.36 -3.72
CA VAL A 87 -11.48 -0.13 -4.18
C VAL A 87 -12.09 -1.06 -3.12
N TRP A 88 -11.28 -2.01 -2.62
CA TRP A 88 -11.71 -2.90 -1.56
C TRP A 88 -12.14 -2.14 -0.30
N ALA A 89 -11.35 -1.15 0.15
CA ALA A 89 -11.65 -0.35 1.34
C ALA A 89 -12.99 0.40 1.22
N VAL A 90 -13.29 0.96 0.05
CA VAL A 90 -14.60 1.58 -0.22
C VAL A 90 -15.72 0.54 -0.14
N CYS A 91 -15.55 -0.61 -0.80
CA CYS A 91 -16.56 -1.69 -0.74
C CYS A 91 -16.76 -2.19 0.69
N TYR A 92 -15.68 -2.29 1.47
CA TYR A 92 -15.74 -2.71 2.86
C TYR A 92 -16.60 -1.77 3.71
N VAL A 93 -16.34 -0.46 3.64
CA VAL A 93 -17.07 0.55 4.42
C VAL A 93 -18.54 0.69 3.98
N GLU A 94 -18.81 0.57 2.67
CA GLU A 94 -20.16 0.74 2.14
C GLU A 94 -21.07 -0.49 2.32
N PHE A 95 -20.50 -1.70 2.28
CA PHE A 95 -21.30 -2.93 2.20
C PHE A 95 -21.07 -3.91 3.35
N ILE A 96 -19.94 -3.87 4.05
CA ILE A 96 -19.58 -4.85 5.09
C ILE A 96 -19.67 -4.22 6.46
N ASP A 97 -18.98 -3.12 6.68
CA ASP A 97 -18.98 -2.42 7.97
C ASP A 97 -19.56 -1.01 7.83
N THR A 98 -20.86 -0.95 7.64
CA THR A 98 -21.61 0.32 7.48
C THR A 98 -21.63 1.17 8.75
N GLY A 99 -21.24 0.62 9.89
CA GLY A 99 -21.10 1.31 11.18
C GLY A 99 -19.77 2.03 11.36
N LEU A 100 -18.74 1.63 10.62
CA LEU A 100 -17.37 2.10 10.81
C LEU A 100 -17.22 3.63 10.74
N VAL A 101 -17.93 4.29 9.82
CA VAL A 101 -17.88 5.75 9.70
C VAL A 101 -18.39 6.43 10.97
N ASN A 102 -19.50 5.94 11.54
CA ASN A 102 -20.06 6.50 12.77
C ASN A 102 -19.15 6.24 13.97
N GLU A 103 -18.52 5.06 14.04
CA GLU A 103 -17.53 4.72 15.07
C GLU A 103 -16.32 5.66 15.02
N ILE A 104 -15.78 5.91 13.82
CA ILE A 104 -14.67 6.86 13.64
C ILE A 104 -15.06 8.27 14.05
N LEU A 105 -16.26 8.73 13.68
CA LEU A 105 -16.73 10.07 14.05
C LEU A 105 -16.88 10.20 15.56
N LEU A 106 -17.53 9.22 16.22
CA LEU A 106 -17.70 9.21 17.67
C LEU A 106 -16.37 9.19 18.40
N LYS A 107 -15.44 8.33 17.97
CA LYS A 107 -14.10 8.25 18.56
C LYS A 107 -13.33 9.57 18.39
N THR A 108 -13.42 10.19 17.21
CA THR A 108 -12.78 11.50 16.96
C THR A 108 -13.36 12.58 17.88
N GLU A 109 -14.69 12.59 18.09
CA GLU A 109 -15.36 13.52 19.00
C GLU A 109 -14.86 13.35 20.43
N LEU A 110 -14.89 12.12 20.95
CA LEU A 110 -14.44 11.80 22.31
C LEU A 110 -12.95 12.14 22.52
N ASP A 111 -12.09 11.81 21.55
CA ASP A 111 -10.65 12.11 21.64
C ASP A 111 -10.39 13.62 21.66
N MET A 112 -11.17 14.41 20.92
CA MET A 112 -11.04 15.86 20.87
C MET A 112 -11.61 16.53 22.14
N GLU A 113 -12.71 16.02 22.68
CA GLU A 113 -13.26 16.47 23.96
C GLU A 113 -12.27 16.23 25.10
N ALA A 114 -11.65 15.03 25.14
CA ALA A 114 -10.63 14.69 26.15
C ALA A 114 -9.39 15.60 26.07
N GLN A 115 -9.09 16.13 24.86
CA GLN A 115 -7.99 17.10 24.65
C GLN A 115 -8.41 18.55 24.95
N GLY A 116 -9.65 18.81 25.36
CA GLY A 116 -10.17 20.14 25.68
C GLY A 116 -10.41 21.03 24.45
N ALA A 117 -10.65 20.44 23.27
CA ALA A 117 -10.94 21.20 22.08
C ALA A 117 -12.31 21.92 22.20
N SER A 118 -12.42 23.12 21.62
CA SER A 118 -13.69 23.85 21.62
C SER A 118 -14.72 23.16 20.72
N GLU A 119 -16.01 23.26 21.08
CA GLU A 119 -17.12 22.69 20.28
C GLU A 119 -17.09 23.10 18.80
N LYS A 120 -16.66 24.33 18.51
CA LYS A 120 -16.53 24.84 17.13
C LYS A 120 -15.50 24.04 16.34
N ILE A 121 -14.35 23.75 16.96
CA ILE A 121 -13.27 22.97 16.31
C ILE A 121 -13.74 21.52 16.13
N ILE A 122 -14.38 20.93 17.13
CA ILE A 122 -14.93 19.57 17.06
C ILE A 122 -15.91 19.46 15.89
N LYS A 123 -16.92 20.33 15.80
CA LYS A 123 -17.89 20.34 14.70
C LYS A 123 -17.24 20.51 13.32
N GLN A 124 -16.24 21.37 13.20
CA GLN A 124 -15.51 21.56 11.94
C GLN A 124 -14.74 20.28 11.56
N THR A 125 -14.02 19.66 12.51
CA THR A 125 -13.28 18.44 12.28
C THR A 125 -14.20 17.28 11.88
N LEU A 126 -15.29 17.07 12.60
CA LEU A 126 -16.27 16.03 12.26
C LEU A 126 -16.88 16.24 10.87
N THR A 127 -17.14 17.49 10.48
CA THR A 127 -17.66 17.81 9.14
C THR A 127 -16.63 17.45 8.05
N VAL A 128 -15.36 17.76 8.26
CA VAL A 128 -14.28 17.42 7.34
C VAL A 128 -14.09 15.90 7.29
N THR A 129 -14.02 15.23 8.44
CA THR A 129 -13.89 13.78 8.53
C THR A 129 -15.02 13.07 7.78
N LYS A 130 -16.27 13.50 7.98
CA LYS A 130 -17.41 12.95 7.26
C LYS A 130 -17.30 13.13 5.74
N LYS A 131 -16.81 14.27 5.26
CA LYS A 131 -16.57 14.49 3.83
C LYS A 131 -15.46 13.59 3.28
N MET A 132 -14.39 13.39 4.04
CA MET A 132 -13.28 12.50 3.65
C MET A 132 -13.70 11.03 3.58
N MET A 133 -14.75 10.63 4.31
CA MET A 133 -15.33 9.30 4.28
C MET A 133 -16.31 9.06 3.12
N LEU A 134 -16.65 10.08 2.32
CA LEU A 134 -17.42 9.87 1.10
C LEU A 134 -16.63 8.96 0.14
N PRO A 135 -17.26 8.00 -0.56
CA PRO A 135 -16.60 6.96 -1.33
C PRO A 135 -15.49 7.44 -2.26
N HIS A 136 -15.75 8.51 -3.02
CA HIS A 136 -14.77 9.08 -3.96
C HIS A 136 -13.58 9.77 -3.27
N PHE A 137 -13.82 10.49 -2.15
CA PHE A 137 -12.73 11.07 -1.37
C PHE A 137 -11.95 10.00 -0.62
N PHE A 138 -12.64 9.02 -0.05
CA PHE A 138 -12.02 7.92 0.65
C PHE A 138 -11.15 7.08 -0.27
N PHE A 139 -11.61 6.77 -1.49
CA PHE A 139 -10.79 6.13 -2.52
C PHE A 139 -9.52 6.93 -2.84
N LEU A 140 -9.67 8.24 -3.07
CA LEU A 140 -8.54 9.08 -3.43
C LEU A 140 -7.52 9.20 -2.29
N THR A 141 -7.98 9.49 -1.07
CA THR A 141 -7.11 9.66 0.10
C THR A 141 -6.41 8.37 0.49
N SER A 142 -7.10 7.23 0.46
CA SER A 142 -6.49 5.93 0.74
C SER A 142 -5.46 5.55 -0.33
N THR A 143 -5.75 5.76 -1.62
CA THR A 143 -4.80 5.52 -2.70
C THR A 143 -3.53 6.36 -2.53
N LEU A 144 -3.67 7.67 -2.29
CA LEU A 144 -2.52 8.58 -2.09
C LEU A 144 -1.70 8.19 -0.86
N SER A 145 -2.37 7.85 0.24
CA SER A 145 -1.70 7.40 1.47
C SER A 145 -0.90 6.12 1.24
N LEU A 146 -1.47 5.13 0.56
CA LEU A 146 -0.79 3.88 0.25
C LEU A 146 0.38 4.08 -0.73
N LEU A 147 0.25 4.98 -1.71
CA LEU A 147 1.35 5.35 -2.61
C LEU A 147 2.50 6.02 -1.84
N PHE A 148 2.20 6.91 -0.91
CA PHE A 148 3.20 7.59 -0.10
C PHE A 148 3.94 6.60 0.82
N ILE A 149 3.21 5.75 1.54
CA ILE A 149 3.79 4.70 2.39
C ILE A 149 4.59 3.70 1.54
N GLY A 150 4.05 3.29 0.40
CA GLY A 150 4.71 2.39 -0.53
C GLY A 150 6.01 2.98 -1.10
N LEU A 151 6.08 4.29 -1.34
CA LEU A 151 7.31 4.97 -1.74
C LEU A 151 8.37 4.89 -0.62
N ILE A 152 7.97 5.18 0.63
CA ILE A 152 8.87 5.09 1.79
C ILE A 152 9.45 3.67 1.94
N ILE A 153 8.64 2.64 1.71
CA ILE A 153 9.06 1.23 1.78
C ILE A 153 9.91 0.86 0.56
N SER A 154 9.53 1.32 -0.63
CA SER A 154 10.20 0.96 -1.88
C SER A 154 11.63 1.51 -2.00
N LEU A 155 11.90 2.67 -1.37
CA LEU A 155 13.24 3.27 -1.38
C LEU A 155 14.29 2.35 -0.74
N PRO A 156 14.19 1.96 0.54
CA PRO A 156 15.16 1.05 1.16
C PRO A 156 15.13 -0.36 0.53
N ALA A 157 13.95 -0.87 0.16
CA ALA A 157 13.85 -2.17 -0.51
C ALA A 157 14.63 -2.19 -1.83
N SER A 158 14.46 -1.17 -2.67
CA SER A 158 15.19 -1.07 -3.94
C SER A 158 16.68 -0.84 -3.75
N ALA A 159 17.08 -0.11 -2.70
CA ALA A 159 18.48 0.10 -2.39
C ALA A 159 19.19 -1.19 -1.92
N ALA A 160 18.47 -2.00 -1.10
CA ALA A 160 18.98 -3.27 -0.60
C ALA A 160 19.02 -4.37 -1.68
N LEU A 161 18.05 -4.36 -2.60
CA LEU A 161 17.89 -5.41 -3.60
C LEU A 161 18.55 -5.10 -4.96
N LYS A 162 19.05 -3.88 -5.18
CA LYS A 162 19.80 -3.56 -6.41
C LYS A 162 21.02 -4.47 -6.54
N LYS A 163 21.33 -4.85 -7.78
CA LYS A 163 22.53 -5.61 -8.12
C LYS A 163 23.02 -5.12 -9.46
N GLU A 164 24.09 -4.33 -9.46
CA GLU A 164 24.67 -3.78 -10.67
C GLU A 164 25.53 -4.83 -11.39
N LYS A 165 25.57 -4.78 -12.73
CA LYS A 165 26.44 -5.68 -13.52
C LYS A 165 27.90 -5.39 -13.18
N PRO A 166 28.75 -6.41 -12.94
CA PRO A 166 30.20 -6.24 -12.87
C PRO A 166 30.75 -5.62 -14.15
N GLU A 167 31.77 -4.78 -14.04
CA GLU A 167 32.41 -4.13 -15.20
C GLU A 167 32.92 -5.10 -16.24
N GLU A 168 33.43 -6.26 -15.82
CA GLU A 168 33.89 -7.33 -16.69
C GLU A 168 32.82 -7.80 -17.68
N LEU A 169 31.61 -8.03 -17.21
CA LEU A 169 30.50 -8.45 -18.06
C LEU A 169 30.00 -7.35 -19.03
N ILE A 170 30.18 -6.09 -18.66
CA ILE A 170 29.86 -4.95 -19.53
C ILE A 170 30.89 -4.84 -20.67
N ILE A 171 32.17 -5.13 -20.40
CA ILE A 171 33.23 -5.10 -21.39
C ILE A 171 33.06 -6.27 -22.38
N GLU A 172 32.75 -7.48 -21.89
CA GLU A 172 32.50 -8.64 -22.75
C GLU A 172 31.32 -8.42 -23.71
N GLU A 173 30.21 -7.84 -23.21
CA GLU A 173 29.04 -7.54 -24.04
C GLU A 173 29.37 -6.53 -25.16
N LYS A 174 30.19 -5.50 -24.86
CA LYS A 174 30.62 -4.49 -25.84
C LYS A 174 31.63 -5.00 -26.86
N LEU A 175 32.36 -6.06 -26.54
CA LEU A 175 33.32 -6.67 -27.47
C LEU A 175 32.66 -7.70 -28.40
N SER A 176 31.44 -8.13 -28.05
CA SER A 176 30.66 -9.11 -28.83
C SER A 176 29.68 -8.47 -29.83
N GLU A 177 29.46 -7.14 -29.78
CA GLU A 177 28.70 -6.34 -30.76
C GLU A 177 29.60 -5.78 -31.84
#